data_09be05b6cbe5e4dce0cf0ef67ec4d4d9
#
_entry.id   09be05b6cbe5e4dce0cf0ef67ec4d4d9
#
_cell.length_a   1.000
_cell.length_b   1.000
_cell.length_c   1.000
_cell.angle_alpha   90.00
_cell.angle_beta   90.00
_cell.angle_gamma   90.00
#
_symmetry.space_group_name_H-M   'P 1'
#
loop_
_entity.id
_entity.type
_entity.pdbx_description
1 polymer ?
#
loop_
_entity_poly.entity_id
_entity_poly.type
_entity_poly.pdbx_seq_one_letter_code
_entity_poly.pdbx_strand_id
1 'polypeptide(L)'
;MKKFTLLADGTSDRALLSVLRWMLSQHHGNIEWIGQAAEVQNLPQKPKGLAGRMRAALELFPADVLFIHRDAEKESPDKRRNEIASAFSEVKVTASPVPIPVVPVRMTEAWLLISEAAIRGASGNPSGRIALRMPSIRNLEGIPDPKEVLKELLIAASEWKGRRRKKFHFPEHRARVPDFIENWSMLLQVPSAARVYEDIAALEFPEETKADSQ
;
A
#
# COMPACT_ATOMS: atom_id res chain seq x y z
N MET A 1 -8.78 17.47 -10.26
CA MET A 1 -7.64 16.55 -10.14
C MET A 1 -7.02 16.74 -8.76
N LYS A 2 -6.79 15.65 -7.99
CA LYS A 2 -6.21 15.69 -6.64
C LYS A 2 -5.00 14.77 -6.54
N LYS A 3 -4.12 15.05 -5.57
CA LYS A 3 -2.89 14.27 -5.35
C LYS A 3 -2.94 13.53 -4.02
N PHE A 4 -2.42 12.32 -4.00
CA PHE A 4 -2.10 11.65 -2.75
C PHE A 4 -0.63 11.25 -2.70
N THR A 5 -0.05 11.36 -1.53
CA THR A 5 1.34 10.98 -1.26
C THR A 5 1.37 9.80 -0.30
N LEU A 6 2.12 8.77 -0.64
CA LEU A 6 2.43 7.63 0.22
C LEU A 6 3.80 7.84 0.86
N LEU A 7 3.83 8.01 2.17
CA LEU A 7 5.04 7.92 2.98
C LEU A 7 5.15 6.51 3.57
N ALA A 8 6.15 5.76 3.16
CA ALA A 8 6.39 4.39 3.62
C ALA A 8 7.78 4.22 4.22
N ASP A 9 7.99 3.11 4.96
CA ASP A 9 9.28 2.80 5.56
C ASP A 9 10.30 2.29 4.53
N GLY A 10 9.83 1.63 3.48
CA GLY A 10 10.66 1.06 2.43
C GLY A 10 10.17 1.32 1.00
N THR A 11 11.09 1.20 0.04
CA THR A 11 10.75 1.35 -1.40
C THR A 11 9.86 0.21 -1.90
N SER A 12 9.89 -0.94 -1.22
CA SER A 12 9.05 -2.10 -1.52
C SER A 12 7.55 -1.82 -1.35
N ASP A 13 7.19 -0.84 -0.52
CA ASP A 13 5.80 -0.53 -0.18
C ASP A 13 5.10 0.36 -1.22
N ARG A 14 5.81 0.73 -2.30
CA ARG A 14 5.19 1.33 -3.50
C ARG A 14 4.02 0.50 -4.05
N ALA A 15 4.02 -0.80 -3.78
CA ALA A 15 2.90 -1.70 -4.08
C ALA A 15 1.55 -1.17 -3.55
N LEU A 16 1.56 -0.41 -2.45
CA LEU A 16 0.36 0.19 -1.88
C LEU A 16 -0.26 1.29 -2.74
N LEU A 17 0.48 1.93 -3.66
CA LEU A 17 -0.07 2.98 -4.51
C LEU A 17 -1.26 2.50 -5.35
N SER A 18 -1.20 1.27 -5.87
CA SER A 18 -2.27 0.69 -6.69
C SER A 18 -3.54 0.46 -5.88
N VAL A 19 -3.44 -0.13 -4.69
CA VAL A 19 -4.60 -0.38 -3.83
C VAL A 19 -5.19 0.91 -3.29
N LEU A 20 -4.36 1.88 -2.87
CA LEU A 20 -4.83 3.17 -2.37
C LEU A 20 -5.55 3.98 -3.45
N ARG A 21 -5.03 3.97 -4.68
CA ARG A 21 -5.72 4.59 -5.83
C ARG A 21 -7.06 3.90 -6.10
N TRP A 22 -7.11 2.57 -6.06
CA TRP A 22 -8.35 1.84 -6.21
C TRP A 22 -9.36 2.20 -5.11
N MET A 23 -8.96 2.22 -3.83
CA MET A 23 -9.83 2.60 -2.72
C MET A 23 -10.38 4.03 -2.87
N LEU A 24 -9.53 4.99 -3.23
CA LEU A 24 -9.93 6.36 -3.52
C LEU A 24 -10.95 6.43 -4.66
N SER A 25 -10.77 5.66 -5.73
CA SER A 25 -11.69 5.64 -6.87
C SER A 25 -13.06 5.04 -6.53
N GLN A 26 -13.15 4.16 -5.54
CA GLN A 26 -14.44 3.59 -5.13
C GLN A 26 -15.33 4.62 -4.40
N HIS A 27 -14.74 5.51 -3.59
CA HIS A 27 -15.50 6.52 -2.82
C HIS A 27 -15.56 7.87 -3.52
N HIS A 28 -14.51 8.22 -4.27
CA HIS A 28 -14.32 9.54 -4.89
C HIS A 28 -14.06 9.39 -6.38
N GLY A 29 -14.89 8.58 -7.07
CA GLY A 29 -14.74 8.28 -8.49
C GLY A 29 -14.94 9.47 -9.44
N ASN A 30 -15.51 10.58 -8.94
CA ASN A 30 -15.59 11.85 -9.64
C ASN A 30 -14.28 12.65 -9.62
N ILE A 31 -13.28 12.21 -8.86
CA ILE A 31 -11.98 12.85 -8.72
C ILE A 31 -10.93 12.01 -9.44
N GLU A 32 -10.15 12.65 -10.33
CA GLU A 32 -8.95 12.05 -10.87
C GLU A 32 -7.80 12.11 -9.85
N TRP A 33 -7.23 10.96 -9.50
CA TRP A 33 -6.21 10.82 -8.47
C TRP A 33 -4.82 10.56 -9.04
N ILE A 34 -3.85 11.39 -8.66
CA ILE A 34 -2.43 11.18 -8.94
C ILE A 34 -1.75 10.72 -7.65
N GLY A 35 -1.20 9.50 -7.66
CA GLY A 35 -0.46 8.93 -6.54
C GLY A 35 1.04 9.04 -6.73
N GLN A 36 1.75 9.42 -5.67
CA GLN A 36 3.22 9.48 -5.64
C GLN A 36 3.76 8.87 -4.34
N ALA A 37 4.98 8.31 -4.40
CA ALA A 37 5.67 7.81 -3.21
C ALA A 37 6.72 8.82 -2.75
N ALA A 38 6.69 9.18 -1.47
CA ALA A 38 7.69 10.05 -0.86
C ALA A 38 8.89 9.23 -0.37
N GLU A 39 9.95 9.17 -1.17
CA GLU A 39 11.18 8.44 -0.85
C GLU A 39 12.16 9.30 -0.03
N VAL A 40 11.68 9.85 1.08
CA VAL A 40 12.47 10.76 1.94
C VAL A 40 13.67 10.09 2.62
N GLN A 41 13.68 8.76 2.70
CA GLN A 41 14.83 7.98 3.20
C GLN A 41 16.06 8.07 2.30
N ASN A 42 15.88 8.45 1.02
CA ASN A 42 16.95 8.59 0.03
C ASN A 42 17.55 10.00 -0.01
N LEU A 43 17.06 10.93 0.82
CA LEU A 43 17.58 12.28 0.89
C LEU A 43 19.00 12.30 1.47
N PRO A 44 19.88 13.21 1.00
CA PRO A 44 21.24 13.37 1.54
C PRO A 44 21.25 13.63 3.05
N GLN A 45 20.30 14.44 3.53
CA GLN A 45 20.03 14.65 4.95
C GLN A 45 18.75 13.94 5.31
N LYS A 46 18.89 12.78 5.98
CA LYS A 46 17.73 11.96 6.36
C LYS A 46 16.91 12.66 7.44
N PRO A 47 15.61 12.83 7.24
CA PRO A 47 14.72 13.40 8.26
C PRO A 47 14.70 12.53 9.51
N LYS A 48 14.75 13.15 10.70
CA LYS A 48 14.73 12.44 11.98
C LYS A 48 13.29 12.19 12.44
N GLY A 49 13.02 10.95 12.85
CA GLY A 49 11.73 10.54 13.38
C GLY A 49 10.60 10.57 12.36
N LEU A 50 9.42 10.14 12.76
CA LEU A 50 8.26 10.05 11.88
C LEU A 50 7.74 11.44 11.48
N ALA A 51 7.64 12.36 12.45
CA ALA A 51 7.21 13.75 12.20
C ALA A 51 8.14 14.48 11.20
N GLY A 52 9.47 14.31 11.34
CA GLY A 52 10.44 14.86 10.40
C GLY A 52 10.28 14.29 8.99
N ARG A 53 10.01 12.99 8.88
CA ARG A 53 9.75 12.32 7.58
C ARG A 53 8.45 12.82 6.94
N MET A 54 7.38 12.99 7.73
CA MET A 54 6.11 13.55 7.25
C MET A 54 6.29 14.98 6.74
N ARG A 55 7.02 15.83 7.47
CA ARG A 55 7.33 17.20 7.04
C ARG A 55 8.07 17.21 5.72
N ALA A 56 9.15 16.46 5.60
CA ALA A 56 9.93 16.37 4.37
C ALA A 56 9.09 15.80 3.19
N ALA A 57 8.22 14.84 3.48
CA ALA A 57 7.32 14.29 2.47
C ALA A 57 6.36 15.36 1.94
N LEU A 58 5.77 16.18 2.80
CA LEU A 58 4.83 17.22 2.41
C LEU A 58 5.49 18.42 1.72
N GLU A 59 6.72 18.75 2.10
CA GLU A 59 7.51 19.80 1.46
C GLU A 59 7.92 19.43 0.02
N LEU A 60 8.32 18.17 -0.19
CA LEU A 60 8.83 17.71 -1.49
C LEU A 60 7.75 17.07 -2.39
N PHE A 61 6.72 16.52 -1.78
CA PHE A 61 5.63 15.79 -2.44
C PHE A 61 4.27 16.29 -1.93
N PRO A 62 3.91 17.56 -2.18
CA PRO A 62 2.67 18.15 -1.69
C PRO A 62 1.45 17.36 -2.22
N ALA A 63 0.45 17.16 -1.35
CA ALA A 63 -0.73 16.36 -1.65
C ALA A 63 -1.96 16.81 -0.87
N ASP A 64 -3.16 16.45 -1.35
CA ASP A 64 -4.43 16.62 -0.65
C ASP A 64 -4.61 15.56 0.45
N VAL A 65 -4.07 14.34 0.23
CA VAL A 65 -4.12 13.23 1.18
C VAL A 65 -2.71 12.68 1.39
N LEU A 66 -2.30 12.52 2.65
CA LEU A 66 -1.05 11.87 3.03
C LEU A 66 -1.35 10.49 3.62
N PHE A 67 -1.03 9.43 2.90
CA PHE A 67 -1.04 8.07 3.43
C PHE A 67 0.29 7.80 4.14
N ILE A 68 0.22 7.37 5.39
CA ILE A 68 1.40 7.04 6.20
C ILE A 68 1.39 5.55 6.49
N HIS A 69 2.28 4.83 5.82
CA HIS A 69 2.42 3.40 5.98
C HIS A 69 3.42 3.05 7.08
N ARG A 70 2.99 2.13 7.95
CA ARG A 70 3.85 1.42 8.90
C ARG A 70 3.30 0.02 9.12
N ASP A 71 4.12 -1.00 8.94
CA ASP A 71 3.75 -2.36 9.32
C ASP A 71 3.53 -2.46 10.84
N ALA A 72 2.46 -3.15 11.25
CA ALA A 72 2.20 -3.37 12.67
C ALA A 72 3.27 -4.28 13.30
N GLU A 73 3.82 -5.22 12.52
CA GLU A 73 4.81 -6.22 12.96
C GLU A 73 4.29 -7.03 14.17
N LYS A 74 4.85 -6.76 15.36
CA LYS A 74 4.46 -7.39 16.65
C LYS A 74 3.57 -6.50 17.51
N GLU A 75 3.39 -5.25 17.11
CA GLU A 75 2.57 -4.27 17.82
C GLU A 75 1.10 -4.36 17.40
N SER A 76 0.21 -3.76 18.19
CA SER A 76 -1.19 -3.63 17.76
C SER A 76 -1.31 -2.56 16.65
N PRO A 77 -2.22 -2.74 15.68
CA PRO A 77 -2.49 -1.72 14.67
C PRO A 77 -2.86 -0.36 15.30
N ASP A 78 -3.63 -0.36 16.39
CA ASP A 78 -4.03 0.88 17.06
C ASP A 78 -2.84 1.63 17.67
N LYS A 79 -1.85 0.94 18.22
CA LYS A 79 -0.61 1.56 18.69
C LYS A 79 0.11 2.28 17.55
N ARG A 80 0.23 1.64 16.37
CA ARG A 80 0.85 2.26 15.19
C ARG A 80 0.06 3.45 14.68
N ARG A 81 -1.27 3.37 14.68
CA ARG A 81 -2.15 4.48 14.30
C ARG A 81 -1.98 5.67 15.26
N ASN A 82 -1.91 5.44 16.56
CA ASN A 82 -1.68 6.48 17.57
C ASN A 82 -0.29 7.11 17.41
N GLU A 83 0.76 6.33 17.12
CA GLU A 83 2.09 6.84 16.81
C GLU A 83 2.07 7.77 15.59
N ILE A 84 1.33 7.39 14.53
CA ILE A 84 1.16 8.20 13.32
C ILE A 84 0.42 9.51 13.65
N ALA A 85 -0.70 9.43 14.37
CA ALA A 85 -1.50 10.59 14.76
C ALA A 85 -0.69 11.57 15.63
N SER A 86 0.04 11.06 16.63
CA SER A 86 0.92 11.85 17.47
C SER A 86 2.03 12.54 16.67
N ALA A 87 2.71 11.80 15.78
CA ALA A 87 3.75 12.38 14.95
C ALA A 87 3.18 13.46 13.99
N PHE A 88 1.99 13.25 13.44
CA PHE A 88 1.36 14.22 12.54
C PHE A 88 0.98 15.52 13.28
N SER A 89 0.56 15.45 14.54
CA SER A 89 0.25 16.65 15.33
C SER A 89 1.45 17.58 15.54
N GLU A 90 2.68 17.06 15.40
CA GLU A 90 3.92 17.84 15.46
C GLU A 90 4.29 18.47 14.09
N VAL A 91 3.60 18.09 13.02
CA VAL A 91 3.89 18.58 11.67
C VAL A 91 3.19 19.92 11.45
N LYS A 92 3.98 21.00 11.35
CA LYS A 92 3.48 22.33 11.00
C LYS A 92 3.71 22.55 9.51
N VAL A 93 2.65 22.50 8.70
CA VAL A 93 2.69 22.78 7.26
C VAL A 93 1.60 23.77 6.89
N THR A 94 1.85 24.58 5.87
CA THR A 94 0.91 25.63 5.41
C THR A 94 -0.34 25.01 4.76
N ALA A 95 -0.18 23.93 4.00
CA ALA A 95 -1.27 23.12 3.48
C ALA A 95 -1.39 21.87 4.34
N SER A 96 -2.53 21.69 5.00
CA SER A 96 -2.73 20.53 5.87
C SER A 96 -3.47 19.43 5.09
N PRO A 97 -2.75 18.45 4.51
CA PRO A 97 -3.40 17.28 3.91
C PRO A 97 -4.08 16.45 5.00
N VAL A 98 -5.08 15.68 4.61
CA VAL A 98 -5.68 14.72 5.54
C VAL A 98 -4.74 13.53 5.72
N PRO A 99 -4.28 13.22 6.96
CA PRO A 99 -3.45 12.07 7.20
C PRO A 99 -4.28 10.80 7.31
N ILE A 100 -3.91 9.76 6.57
CA ILE A 100 -4.54 8.44 6.67
C ILE A 100 -3.49 7.40 7.03
N PRO A 101 -3.60 6.78 8.22
CA PRO A 101 -2.72 5.68 8.60
C PRO A 101 -3.01 4.42 7.77
N VAL A 102 -1.99 3.84 7.18
CA VAL A 102 -2.02 2.56 6.47
C VAL A 102 -1.20 1.55 7.26
N VAL A 103 -1.87 0.68 8.00
CA VAL A 103 -1.22 -0.21 8.98
C VAL A 103 -1.60 -1.67 8.71
N PRO A 104 -0.93 -2.35 7.76
CA PRO A 104 -1.09 -3.79 7.58
C PRO A 104 -0.67 -4.54 8.85
N VAL A 105 -1.45 -5.59 9.20
CA VAL A 105 -1.05 -6.49 10.28
C VAL A 105 0.11 -7.35 9.80
N ARG A 106 1.18 -7.41 10.60
CA ARG A 106 2.48 -7.99 10.27
C ARG A 106 3.20 -7.17 9.21
N MET A 107 2.84 -7.31 7.92
CA MET A 107 3.50 -6.62 6.81
C MET A 107 2.62 -6.55 5.56
N THR A 108 2.99 -5.64 4.66
CA THR A 108 2.26 -5.34 3.40
C THR A 108 2.01 -6.57 2.54
N GLU A 109 2.88 -7.59 2.57
CA GLU A 109 2.73 -8.79 1.77
C GLU A 109 1.44 -9.56 2.05
N ALA A 110 0.85 -9.44 3.24
CA ALA A 110 -0.45 -10.04 3.54
C ALA A 110 -1.54 -9.54 2.58
N TRP A 111 -1.50 -8.27 2.19
CA TRP A 111 -2.47 -7.67 1.28
C TRP A 111 -2.30 -8.11 -0.18
N LEU A 112 -1.14 -8.66 -0.54
CA LEU A 112 -0.86 -9.17 -1.89
C LEU A 112 -1.30 -10.63 -2.09
N LEU A 113 -1.72 -11.32 -1.03
CA LEU A 113 -2.11 -12.74 -1.06
C LEU A 113 -3.59 -12.97 -1.43
N ILE A 114 -4.27 -11.99 -2.02
CA ILE A 114 -5.71 -12.04 -2.30
C ILE A 114 -6.08 -12.64 -3.66
N SER A 115 -5.12 -12.78 -4.59
CA SER A 115 -5.41 -13.21 -5.95
C SER A 115 -4.40 -14.22 -6.48
N GLU A 116 -4.84 -15.45 -6.71
CA GLU A 116 -4.03 -16.49 -7.35
C GLU A 116 -3.63 -16.07 -8.78
N ALA A 117 -4.55 -15.48 -9.53
CA ALA A 117 -4.29 -15.01 -10.89
C ALA A 117 -3.17 -13.96 -10.92
N ALA A 118 -3.17 -13.02 -9.97
CA ALA A 118 -2.12 -12.02 -9.84
C ALA A 118 -0.75 -12.63 -9.49
N ILE A 119 -0.71 -13.62 -8.60
CA ILE A 119 0.52 -14.35 -8.27
C ILE A 119 1.07 -15.08 -9.50
N ARG A 120 0.22 -15.74 -10.29
CA ARG A 120 0.62 -16.40 -11.54
C ARG A 120 1.13 -15.40 -12.58
N GLY A 121 0.42 -14.29 -12.78
CA GLY A 121 0.83 -13.23 -13.69
C GLY A 121 2.19 -12.63 -13.30
N ALA A 122 2.36 -12.28 -12.02
CA ALA A 122 3.61 -11.72 -11.48
C ALA A 122 4.79 -12.69 -11.57
N SER A 123 4.52 -14.01 -11.45
CA SER A 123 5.55 -15.06 -11.62
C SER A 123 5.98 -15.27 -13.08
N GLY A 124 5.29 -14.62 -14.04
CA GLY A 124 5.54 -14.79 -15.48
C GLY A 124 4.96 -16.08 -16.05
N ASN A 125 3.97 -16.69 -15.40
CA ASN A 125 3.33 -17.94 -15.83
C ASN A 125 1.80 -17.89 -15.58
N PRO A 126 1.05 -17.00 -16.27
CA PRO A 126 -0.38 -16.82 -16.04
C PRO A 126 -1.21 -18.08 -16.31
N SER A 127 -0.73 -18.96 -17.17
CA SER A 127 -1.38 -20.23 -17.55
C SER A 127 -0.83 -21.44 -16.77
N GLY A 128 -0.07 -21.22 -15.69
CA GLY A 128 0.50 -22.27 -14.87
C GLY A 128 -0.57 -23.20 -14.28
N ARG A 129 -0.24 -24.50 -14.16
CA ARG A 129 -1.19 -25.54 -13.78
C ARG A 129 -0.95 -26.17 -12.40
N ILE A 130 0.19 -25.89 -11.79
CA ILE A 130 0.48 -26.38 -10.42
C ILE A 130 -0.52 -25.73 -9.47
N ALA A 131 -1.22 -26.54 -8.67
CA ALA A 131 -2.14 -26.04 -7.65
C ALA A 131 -1.40 -25.21 -6.61
N LEU A 132 -1.82 -23.96 -6.42
CA LEU A 132 -1.27 -23.07 -5.39
C LEU A 132 -2.11 -23.22 -4.12
N ARG A 133 -1.43 -23.38 -2.99
CA ARG A 133 -2.09 -23.41 -1.67
C ARG A 133 -2.28 -21.98 -1.16
N MET A 134 -3.23 -21.27 -1.81
CA MET A 134 -3.57 -19.91 -1.37
C MET A 134 -4.13 -19.93 0.05
N PRO A 135 -3.68 -19.00 0.92
CA PRO A 135 -4.29 -18.84 2.23
C PRO A 135 -5.72 -18.30 2.11
N SER A 136 -6.55 -18.61 3.10
CA SER A 136 -7.87 -17.98 3.20
C SER A 136 -7.73 -16.49 3.48
N ILE A 137 -8.48 -15.66 2.76
CA ILE A 137 -8.42 -14.19 2.90
C ILE A 137 -8.72 -13.76 4.34
N ARG A 138 -9.67 -14.41 5.00
CA ARG A 138 -10.04 -14.11 6.40
C ARG A 138 -8.92 -14.39 7.40
N ASN A 139 -7.93 -15.18 7.03
CA ASN A 139 -6.83 -15.57 7.90
C ASN A 139 -5.50 -14.88 7.55
N LEU A 140 -5.50 -13.93 6.59
CA LEU A 140 -4.26 -13.27 6.13
C LEU A 140 -3.51 -12.57 7.25
N GLU A 141 -4.21 -11.92 8.16
CA GLU A 141 -3.60 -11.24 9.32
C GLU A 141 -3.06 -12.19 10.38
N GLY A 142 -3.49 -13.46 10.37
CA GLY A 142 -2.97 -14.51 11.24
C GLY A 142 -1.68 -15.17 10.73
N ILE A 143 -1.24 -14.87 9.50
CA ILE A 143 -0.03 -15.47 8.92
C ILE A 143 1.20 -14.90 9.60
N PRO A 144 2.07 -15.73 10.22
CA PRO A 144 3.24 -15.22 10.94
C PRO A 144 4.27 -14.53 10.02
N ASP A 145 4.47 -15.05 8.81
CA ASP A 145 5.39 -14.51 7.80
C ASP A 145 4.72 -14.48 6.41
N PRO A 146 3.90 -13.44 6.11
CA PRO A 146 3.26 -13.29 4.82
C PRO A 146 4.26 -13.15 3.66
N LYS A 147 5.44 -12.63 3.93
CA LYS A 147 6.49 -12.45 2.93
C LYS A 147 7.05 -13.79 2.45
N GLU A 148 7.32 -14.71 3.36
CA GLU A 148 7.79 -16.05 2.96
C GLU A 148 6.67 -16.82 2.25
N VAL A 149 5.40 -16.74 2.71
CA VAL A 149 4.27 -17.34 2.02
C VAL A 149 4.13 -16.80 0.58
N LEU A 150 4.20 -15.48 0.39
CA LEU A 150 4.14 -14.88 -0.94
C LEU A 150 5.30 -15.35 -1.83
N LYS A 151 6.49 -15.44 -1.28
CA LYS A 151 7.67 -15.92 -2.00
C LYS A 151 7.51 -17.37 -2.46
N GLU A 152 7.06 -18.24 -1.57
CA GLU A 152 6.81 -19.67 -1.89
C GLU A 152 5.76 -19.80 -3.00
N LEU A 153 4.65 -19.04 -2.92
CA LEU A 153 3.62 -19.03 -3.93
C LEU A 153 4.11 -18.53 -5.29
N LEU A 154 4.88 -17.44 -5.34
CA LEU A 154 5.47 -16.93 -6.57
C LEU A 154 6.46 -17.92 -7.20
N ILE A 155 7.29 -18.58 -6.38
CA ILE A 155 8.21 -19.62 -6.86
C ILE A 155 7.43 -20.83 -7.41
N ALA A 156 6.39 -21.29 -6.70
CA ALA A 156 5.55 -22.40 -7.15
C ALA A 156 4.82 -22.04 -8.44
N ALA A 157 4.21 -20.86 -8.52
CA ALA A 157 3.49 -20.36 -9.68
C ALA A 157 4.37 -20.24 -10.93
N SER A 158 5.65 -19.90 -10.76
CA SER A 158 6.60 -19.81 -11.87
C SER A 158 6.85 -21.15 -12.58
N GLU A 159 6.65 -22.27 -11.89
CA GLU A 159 6.97 -23.63 -12.34
C GLU A 159 8.43 -23.81 -12.79
N TRP A 160 9.31 -22.90 -12.40
CA TRP A 160 10.73 -22.98 -12.74
C TRP A 160 11.42 -24.13 -12.02
N LYS A 161 12.29 -24.84 -12.75
CA LYS A 161 13.04 -25.99 -12.25
C LYS A 161 14.56 -25.78 -12.38
N GLY A 162 15.33 -26.55 -11.64
CA GLY A 162 16.79 -26.62 -11.75
C GLY A 162 17.47 -25.24 -11.64
N ARG A 163 18.34 -24.93 -12.61
CA ARG A 163 19.13 -23.68 -12.60
C ARG A 163 18.25 -22.42 -12.71
N ARG A 164 17.12 -22.48 -13.41
CA ARG A 164 16.21 -21.35 -13.55
C ARG A 164 15.60 -20.96 -12.22
N ARG A 165 15.16 -21.94 -11.40
CA ARG A 165 14.61 -21.69 -10.05
C ARG A 165 15.62 -20.97 -9.16
N LYS A 166 16.92 -21.29 -9.26
CA LYS A 166 17.97 -20.60 -8.48
C LYS A 166 18.16 -19.13 -8.83
N LYS A 167 17.68 -18.71 -10.02
CA LYS A 167 17.71 -17.32 -10.49
C LYS A 167 16.43 -16.54 -10.17
N PHE A 168 15.50 -17.13 -9.41
CA PHE A 168 14.26 -16.47 -9.06
C PHE A 168 14.54 -15.26 -8.15
N HIS A 169 14.23 -14.05 -8.62
CA HIS A 169 14.47 -12.81 -7.90
C HIS A 169 13.17 -12.32 -7.27
N PHE A 170 12.93 -12.72 -6.01
CA PHE A 170 11.69 -12.45 -5.29
C PHE A 170 11.27 -10.95 -5.30
N PRO A 171 12.16 -9.97 -5.01
CA PRO A 171 11.78 -8.56 -5.01
C PRO A 171 11.14 -8.08 -6.31
N GLU A 172 11.66 -8.53 -7.46
CA GLU A 172 11.14 -8.18 -8.77
C GLU A 172 9.74 -8.75 -9.00
N HIS A 173 9.54 -10.05 -8.73
CA HIS A 173 8.23 -10.69 -8.87
C HIS A 173 7.20 -10.13 -7.89
N ARG A 174 7.59 -9.88 -6.63
CA ARG A 174 6.74 -9.25 -5.62
C ARG A 174 6.24 -7.87 -6.07
N ALA A 175 7.14 -7.04 -6.60
CA ALA A 175 6.80 -5.68 -7.04
C ALA A 175 5.75 -5.67 -8.16
N ARG A 176 5.65 -6.74 -8.94
CA ARG A 176 4.69 -6.87 -10.04
C ARG A 176 3.31 -7.37 -9.62
N VAL A 177 3.16 -7.96 -8.42
CA VAL A 177 1.86 -8.53 -8.00
C VAL A 177 0.72 -7.51 -8.08
N PRO A 178 0.88 -6.26 -7.60
CA PRO A 178 -0.19 -5.26 -7.70
C PRO A 178 -0.66 -4.95 -9.12
N ASP A 179 0.22 -5.06 -10.11
CA ASP A 179 -0.08 -4.76 -11.51
C ASP A 179 -1.05 -5.79 -12.13
N PHE A 180 -1.15 -6.98 -11.54
CA PHE A 180 -2.05 -8.06 -11.96
C PHE A 180 -3.30 -8.17 -11.10
N ILE A 181 -3.49 -7.32 -10.09
CA ILE A 181 -4.72 -7.27 -9.30
C ILE A 181 -5.65 -6.23 -9.92
N GLU A 182 -6.59 -6.68 -10.74
CA GLU A 182 -7.57 -5.81 -11.39
C GLU A 182 -8.63 -5.29 -10.42
N ASN A 183 -9.00 -6.11 -9.43
CA ASN A 183 -10.04 -5.79 -8.45
C ASN A 183 -9.58 -6.12 -7.02
N TRP A 184 -9.53 -5.10 -6.17
CA TRP A 184 -9.09 -5.21 -4.79
C TRP A 184 -10.23 -5.47 -3.80
N SER A 185 -11.47 -5.66 -4.26
CA SER A 185 -12.63 -5.83 -3.37
C SER A 185 -12.48 -6.95 -2.35
N MET A 186 -11.79 -8.03 -2.72
CA MET A 186 -11.51 -9.14 -1.81
C MET A 186 -10.64 -8.71 -0.61
N LEU A 187 -9.82 -7.67 -0.77
CA LEU A 187 -9.00 -7.14 0.30
C LEU A 187 -9.83 -6.49 1.42
N LEU A 188 -11.05 -6.05 1.13
CA LEU A 188 -11.96 -5.46 2.14
C LEU A 188 -12.44 -6.48 3.18
N GLN A 189 -12.18 -7.78 2.98
CA GLN A 189 -12.38 -8.81 4.01
C GLN A 189 -11.25 -8.86 5.04
N VAL A 190 -10.16 -8.13 4.80
CA VAL A 190 -9.00 -8.02 5.70
C VAL A 190 -9.21 -6.80 6.60
N PRO A 191 -9.32 -6.96 7.92
CA PRO A 191 -9.71 -5.87 8.83
C PRO A 191 -8.85 -4.62 8.73
N SER A 192 -7.52 -4.76 8.63
CA SER A 192 -6.62 -3.61 8.50
C SER A 192 -6.82 -2.83 7.21
N ALA A 193 -7.16 -3.50 6.12
CA ALA A 193 -7.45 -2.85 4.84
C ALA A 193 -8.84 -2.22 4.82
N ALA A 194 -9.85 -2.91 5.38
CA ALA A 194 -11.20 -2.36 5.55
C ALA A 194 -11.17 -1.06 6.34
N ARG A 195 -10.33 -0.97 7.38
CA ARG A 195 -10.17 0.26 8.17
C ARG A 195 -9.63 1.42 7.34
N VAL A 196 -8.64 1.20 6.47
CA VAL A 196 -8.14 2.24 5.56
C VAL A 196 -9.23 2.66 4.57
N TYR A 197 -10.02 1.71 4.09
CA TYR A 197 -11.14 1.98 3.19
C TYR A 197 -12.21 2.86 3.86
N GLU A 198 -12.55 2.61 5.14
CA GLU A 198 -13.45 3.44 5.94
C GLU A 198 -12.88 4.85 6.18
N ASP A 199 -11.58 4.97 6.49
CA ASP A 199 -10.93 6.27 6.66
C ASP A 199 -10.96 7.09 5.35
N ILE A 200 -10.82 6.44 4.19
CA ILE A 200 -10.95 7.09 2.88
C ILE A 200 -12.38 7.52 2.61
N ALA A 201 -13.37 6.69 3.00
CA ALA A 201 -14.79 7.03 2.84
C ALA A 201 -15.20 8.29 3.61
N ALA A 202 -14.54 8.53 4.74
CA ALA A 202 -14.79 9.70 5.60
C ALA A 202 -14.11 10.99 5.10
N LEU A 203 -13.35 10.94 3.99
CA LEU A 203 -12.75 12.13 3.40
C LEU A 203 -13.83 13.05 2.80
N GLU A 204 -13.77 14.31 3.16
CA GLU A 204 -14.60 15.34 2.57
C GLU A 204 -13.73 16.29 1.74
N PHE A 205 -14.11 16.50 0.50
CA PHE A 205 -13.47 17.48 -0.38
C PHE A 205 -14.51 18.52 -0.75
N PRO A 206 -14.24 19.83 -0.48
CA PRO A 206 -15.12 20.89 -0.95
C PRO A 206 -15.29 20.76 -2.47
N GLU A 207 -16.52 20.83 -2.94
CA GLU A 207 -16.81 20.91 -4.38
C GLU A 207 -16.07 22.13 -4.92
N GLU A 208 -15.25 21.96 -5.94
CA GLU A 208 -14.72 23.07 -6.72
C GLU A 208 -15.92 23.78 -7.34
N THR A 209 -16.38 24.89 -6.73
CA THR A 209 -17.33 25.79 -7.36
C THR A 209 -16.77 26.12 -8.72
N LYS A 210 -17.42 25.67 -9.80
CA LYS A 210 -17.12 26.13 -11.15
C LYS A 210 -17.23 27.64 -11.07
N ALA A 211 -16.08 28.33 -11.06
CA ALA A 211 -16.07 29.78 -11.24
C ALA A 211 -16.74 30.03 -12.58
N ASP A 212 -17.89 30.73 -12.52
CA ASP A 212 -18.65 31.16 -13.66
C ASP A 212 -17.71 31.83 -14.65
N SER A 213 -17.50 31.16 -15.79
CA SER A 213 -16.90 31.77 -16.96
C SER A 213 -17.93 32.75 -17.51
N GLN A 214 -17.83 34.01 -17.08
CA GLN A 214 -18.40 35.15 -17.78
C GLN A 214 -17.39 35.75 -18.76
#